data_702369a41c03c262ab24ba888a46f4f6
#
_entry.id   702369a41c03c262ab24ba888a46f4f6
#
_cell.length_a   1.000
_cell.length_b   1.000
_cell.length_c   1.000
_cell.angle_alpha   90.00
_cell.angle_beta   90.00
_cell.angle_gamma   90.00
#
_symmetry.space_group_name_H-M   'P 1'
#
loop_
_entity.id
_entity.type
_entity.pdbx_description
1 polymer ?
#
loop_
_entity_poly.entity_id
_entity_poly.type
_entity_poly.pdbx_seq_one_letter_code
_entity_poly.pdbx_strand_id
1 'polypeptide(L)'
;SHFRVGKGKPVDNNRKLLLSGATGWCVLYDRQTDGILWWSTSCPQVHSSDLLPNDRVVLACSSGADANCNKVQVYDLGQNNKVLCQYDLESAHGVVWNESTQRLYAIGGKSLKIYKLKNWESDTPELEEERTVETPKNSVHDLTAVNSHSLCIAGKSAYVYNTASGTFSELTHFSACTALKSVNYNEDTGEAWYTDATVPEGDQDWTTQTLRHTSNVKSGEADLLIRIPDLSVYKVR
;
A
#
# COMPACT_ATOMS: atom_id res chain seq x y z
N SER A 1 -11.63 -21.75 -7.67
CA SER A 1 -10.97 -20.43 -7.66
C SER A 1 -10.54 -20.13 -6.25
N HIS A 2 -9.25 -19.95 -6.01
CA HIS A 2 -8.73 -19.62 -4.68
C HIS A 2 -8.79 -18.09 -4.52
N PHE A 3 -9.48 -17.63 -3.49
CA PHE A 3 -9.40 -16.22 -3.07
C PHE A 3 -7.99 -15.98 -2.53
N ARG A 4 -7.23 -15.13 -3.21
CA ARG A 4 -5.91 -14.69 -2.71
C ARG A 4 -6.06 -13.29 -2.11
N VAL A 5 -5.97 -13.19 -0.79
CA VAL A 5 -5.84 -11.90 -0.12
C VAL A 5 -4.43 -11.38 -0.36
N GLY A 6 -4.30 -10.29 -1.10
CA GLY A 6 -3.00 -9.67 -1.38
C GLY A 6 -2.58 -8.70 -0.29
N LYS A 7 -3.54 -8.02 0.34
CA LYS A 7 -3.31 -7.00 1.37
C LYS A 7 -4.50 -6.91 2.32
N GLY A 8 -4.19 -6.82 3.61
CA GLY A 8 -5.14 -6.42 4.64
C GLY A 8 -4.64 -5.17 5.34
N LYS A 9 -5.44 -4.12 5.44
CA LYS A 9 -5.11 -2.90 6.17
C LYS A 9 -6.17 -2.62 7.24
N PRO A 10 -5.79 -2.60 8.53
CA PRO A 10 -6.68 -2.10 9.56
C PRO A 10 -6.90 -0.59 9.37
N VAL A 11 -8.14 -0.17 9.48
CA VAL A 11 -8.58 1.22 9.37
C VAL A 11 -9.63 1.53 10.44
N ASP A 12 -10.01 2.81 10.60
CA ASP A 12 -11.01 3.23 11.58
C ASP A 12 -10.70 2.67 12.99
N ASN A 13 -9.51 3.01 13.53
CA ASN A 13 -9.03 2.55 14.84
C ASN A 13 -9.10 1.02 15.01
N ASN A 14 -8.72 0.27 13.99
CA ASN A 14 -8.76 -1.19 13.94
C ASN A 14 -10.17 -1.82 13.97
N ARG A 15 -11.21 -1.02 13.90
CA ARG A 15 -12.60 -1.50 13.83
C ARG A 15 -12.89 -2.16 12.49
N LYS A 16 -12.36 -1.59 11.41
CA LYS A 16 -12.61 -2.07 10.05
C LYS A 16 -11.33 -2.60 9.41
N LEU A 17 -11.48 -3.44 8.40
CA LEU A 17 -10.41 -3.96 7.56
C LEU A 17 -10.68 -3.63 6.09
N LEU A 18 -9.73 -3.00 5.42
CA LEU A 18 -9.68 -2.98 3.96
C LEU A 18 -8.91 -4.21 3.51
N LEU A 19 -9.60 -5.15 2.86
CA LEU A 19 -9.03 -6.38 2.30
C LEU A 19 -9.05 -6.27 0.78
N SER A 20 -7.94 -6.58 0.14
CA SER A 20 -7.84 -6.53 -1.31
C SER A 20 -7.07 -7.71 -1.87
N GLY A 21 -7.37 -8.07 -3.12
CA GLY A 21 -6.70 -9.14 -3.84
C GLY A 21 -6.23 -8.70 -5.22
N ALA A 22 -5.05 -9.17 -5.61
CA ALA A 22 -4.47 -8.93 -6.94
C ALA A 22 -5.34 -9.51 -8.09
N THR A 23 -6.36 -10.30 -7.77
CA THR A 23 -7.37 -10.80 -8.73
C THR A 23 -8.52 -9.81 -8.96
N GLY A 24 -8.39 -8.57 -8.46
CA GLY A 24 -9.29 -7.48 -8.82
C GLY A 24 -10.50 -7.32 -7.91
N TRP A 25 -10.31 -7.39 -6.60
CA TRP A 25 -11.37 -7.10 -5.64
C TRP A 25 -10.84 -6.31 -4.44
N CYS A 26 -11.71 -5.50 -3.85
CA CYS A 26 -11.49 -4.84 -2.57
C CYS A 26 -12.79 -4.83 -1.77
N VAL A 27 -12.69 -5.06 -0.47
CA VAL A 27 -13.83 -5.00 0.46
C VAL A 27 -13.49 -4.17 1.69
N LEU A 28 -14.46 -3.45 2.20
CA LEU A 28 -14.43 -2.86 3.53
C LEU A 28 -15.26 -3.75 4.46
N TYR A 29 -14.60 -4.38 5.41
CA TYR A 29 -15.21 -5.31 6.37
C TYR A 29 -15.24 -4.69 7.76
N ASP A 30 -16.37 -4.77 8.42
CA ASP A 30 -16.55 -4.33 9.82
C ASP A 30 -16.40 -5.54 10.75
N ARG A 31 -15.39 -5.49 11.62
CA ARG A 31 -15.10 -6.54 12.59
C ARG A 31 -16.12 -6.62 13.73
N GLN A 32 -16.84 -5.54 14.01
CA GLN A 32 -17.82 -5.49 15.09
C GLN A 32 -19.14 -6.13 14.67
N THR A 33 -19.59 -5.87 13.44
CA THR A 33 -20.85 -6.38 12.91
C THR A 33 -20.67 -7.68 12.12
N ASP A 34 -19.43 -8.12 11.91
CA ASP A 34 -19.05 -9.30 11.10
C ASP A 34 -19.63 -9.22 9.68
N GLY A 35 -19.51 -8.05 9.06
CA GLY A 35 -20.16 -7.79 7.78
C GLY A 35 -19.32 -6.99 6.79
N ILE A 36 -19.61 -7.19 5.49
CA ILE A 36 -19.05 -6.37 4.41
C ILE A 36 -19.90 -5.11 4.29
N LEU A 37 -19.27 -3.94 4.50
CA LEU A 37 -19.89 -2.64 4.37
C LEU A 37 -19.87 -2.12 2.92
N TRP A 38 -18.81 -2.48 2.18
CA TRP A 38 -18.61 -2.04 0.80
C TRP A 38 -17.69 -3.00 0.06
N TRP A 39 -17.85 -3.07 -1.25
CA TRP A 39 -16.97 -3.84 -2.11
C TRP A 39 -16.84 -3.23 -3.50
N SER A 40 -15.72 -3.53 -4.18
CA SER A 40 -15.52 -3.24 -5.60
C SER A 40 -14.74 -4.35 -6.30
N THR A 41 -15.07 -4.56 -7.57
CA THR A 41 -14.34 -5.41 -8.52
C THR A 41 -13.92 -4.64 -9.78
N SER A 42 -14.04 -3.31 -9.76
CA SER A 42 -13.76 -2.46 -10.92
C SER A 42 -12.27 -2.19 -11.14
N CYS A 43 -11.42 -2.46 -10.14
CA CYS A 43 -9.96 -2.34 -10.24
C CYS A 43 -9.37 -3.74 -10.48
N PRO A 44 -8.84 -4.06 -11.67
CA PRO A 44 -8.46 -5.43 -12.04
C PRO A 44 -7.33 -6.03 -11.21
N GLN A 45 -6.45 -5.20 -10.68
CA GLN A 45 -5.31 -5.59 -9.84
C GLN A 45 -5.14 -4.63 -8.67
N VAL A 46 -5.84 -4.86 -7.57
CA VAL A 46 -5.75 -4.01 -6.37
C VAL A 46 -4.50 -4.36 -5.58
N HIS A 47 -3.53 -3.45 -5.56
CA HIS A 47 -2.27 -3.62 -4.82
C HIS A 47 -2.22 -2.82 -3.52
N SER A 48 -3.09 -1.84 -3.34
CA SER A 48 -3.20 -1.04 -2.11
C SER A 48 -4.55 -0.34 -2.03
N SER A 49 -4.99 -0.07 -0.81
CA SER A 49 -6.22 0.68 -0.53
C SER A 49 -6.06 1.52 0.71
N ASP A 50 -6.79 2.62 0.79
CA ASP A 50 -6.91 3.45 1.99
C ASP A 50 -8.28 4.13 2.07
N LEU A 51 -8.70 4.51 3.29
CA LEU A 51 -9.86 5.38 3.47
C LEU A 51 -9.47 6.83 3.22
N LEU A 52 -10.40 7.57 2.66
CA LEU A 52 -10.35 9.01 2.50
C LEU A 52 -11.50 9.67 3.27
N PRO A 53 -11.42 10.97 3.59
CA PRO A 53 -12.54 11.70 4.19
C PRO A 53 -13.83 11.57 3.37
N ASN A 54 -14.97 11.80 4.01
CA ASN A 54 -16.30 11.83 3.40
C ASN A 54 -16.71 10.50 2.78
N ASP A 55 -16.56 9.40 3.55
CA ASP A 55 -16.98 8.06 3.15
C ASP A 55 -16.50 7.64 1.76
N ARG A 56 -15.20 7.84 1.52
CA ARG A 56 -14.54 7.44 0.27
C ARG A 56 -13.40 6.47 0.53
N VAL A 57 -13.09 5.70 -0.49
CA VAL A 57 -11.94 4.79 -0.50
C VAL A 57 -11.12 5.00 -1.77
N VAL A 58 -9.81 4.92 -1.64
CA VAL A 58 -8.87 4.98 -2.77
C VAL A 58 -8.22 3.63 -2.98
N LEU A 59 -8.08 3.23 -4.25
CA LEU A 59 -7.39 2.00 -4.67
C LEU A 59 -6.22 2.34 -5.59
N ALA A 60 -5.11 1.60 -5.40
CA ALA A 60 -4.02 1.53 -6.37
C ALA A 60 -4.24 0.33 -7.28
N CYS A 61 -4.60 0.60 -8.52
CA CYS A 61 -4.86 -0.40 -9.57
C CYS A 61 -3.59 -0.58 -10.39
N SER A 62 -2.90 -1.71 -10.19
CA SER A 62 -1.57 -1.96 -10.75
C SER A 62 -1.58 -2.22 -12.25
N SER A 63 -0.45 -2.69 -12.78
CA SER A 63 -0.23 -2.90 -14.20
C SER A 63 -1.09 -4.01 -14.79
N GLY A 64 -1.44 -3.89 -16.05
CA GLY A 64 -2.24 -4.85 -16.81
C GLY A 64 -2.72 -4.26 -18.13
N ALA A 65 -3.37 -5.09 -18.96
CA ALA A 65 -3.90 -4.67 -20.26
C ALA A 65 -5.28 -3.99 -20.17
N ASP A 66 -5.95 -4.09 -19.02
CA ASP A 66 -7.26 -3.46 -18.83
C ASP A 66 -7.12 -1.94 -18.69
N ALA A 67 -8.08 -1.19 -19.23
CA ALA A 67 -8.11 0.28 -19.17
C ALA A 67 -8.15 0.85 -17.74
N ASN A 68 -8.60 0.05 -16.77
CA ASN A 68 -8.63 0.40 -15.36
C ASN A 68 -7.33 0.08 -14.61
N CYS A 69 -6.36 -0.53 -15.28
CA CYS A 69 -5.00 -0.71 -14.74
C CYS A 69 -4.18 0.60 -14.83
N ASN A 70 -3.08 0.65 -14.09
CA ASN A 70 -2.20 1.83 -14.01
C ASN A 70 -2.95 3.10 -13.55
N LYS A 71 -3.81 2.94 -12.55
CA LYS A 71 -4.68 4.01 -12.04
C LYS A 71 -4.64 4.11 -10.51
N VAL A 72 -4.85 5.34 -10.05
CA VAL A 72 -5.39 5.61 -8.72
C VAL A 72 -6.88 5.90 -8.91
N GLN A 73 -7.73 5.12 -8.27
CA GLN A 73 -9.20 5.26 -8.38
C GLN A 73 -9.81 5.59 -7.02
N VAL A 74 -10.71 6.57 -7.00
CA VAL A 74 -11.49 6.96 -5.83
C VAL A 74 -12.91 6.44 -5.99
N TYR A 75 -13.44 5.85 -4.93
CA TYR A 75 -14.77 5.25 -4.88
C TYR A 75 -15.63 5.87 -3.80
N ASP A 76 -16.93 5.81 -4.02
CA ASP A 76 -17.98 6.13 -3.06
C ASP A 76 -18.27 4.89 -2.19
N LEU A 77 -18.17 5.01 -0.86
CA LEU A 77 -18.55 3.93 0.05
C LEU A 77 -20.08 3.75 0.17
N GLY A 78 -20.85 4.73 -0.24
CA GLY A 78 -22.31 4.62 -0.28
C GLY A 78 -22.84 3.75 -1.41
N GLN A 79 -22.00 3.41 -2.40
CA GLN A 79 -22.39 2.60 -3.56
C GLN A 79 -21.27 1.70 -4.05
N ASN A 80 -21.52 0.38 -4.08
CA ASN A 80 -20.55 -0.60 -4.58
C ASN A 80 -20.18 -0.33 -6.06
N ASN A 81 -18.90 -0.52 -6.39
CA ASN A 81 -18.34 -0.32 -7.74
C ASN A 81 -18.44 1.11 -8.32
N LYS A 82 -18.90 2.09 -7.55
CA LYS A 82 -19.01 3.46 -8.05
C LYS A 82 -17.68 4.19 -7.98
N VAL A 83 -17.00 4.31 -9.13
CA VAL A 83 -15.82 5.16 -9.29
C VAL A 83 -16.27 6.62 -9.40
N LEU A 84 -15.69 7.49 -8.57
CA LEU A 84 -15.93 8.94 -8.57
C LEU A 84 -14.94 9.67 -9.49
N CYS A 85 -13.66 9.33 -9.38
CA CYS A 85 -12.61 9.86 -10.26
C CYS A 85 -11.43 8.89 -10.33
N GLN A 86 -10.59 9.04 -11.37
CA GLN A 86 -9.40 8.22 -11.56
C GLN A 86 -8.28 8.98 -12.25
N TYR A 87 -7.03 8.62 -11.94
CA TYR A 87 -5.81 9.28 -12.41
C TYR A 87 -4.73 8.27 -12.76
N ASP A 88 -3.96 8.58 -13.79
CA ASP A 88 -2.88 7.70 -14.25
C ASP A 88 -1.73 7.63 -13.24
N LEU A 89 -1.33 6.40 -12.91
CA LEU A 89 -0.14 6.10 -12.16
C LEU A 89 0.39 4.74 -12.63
N GLU A 90 1.47 4.75 -13.40
CA GLU A 90 2.10 3.55 -13.92
C GLU A 90 2.39 2.56 -12.77
N SER A 91 1.96 1.31 -12.95
CA SER A 91 2.21 0.24 -11.95
C SER A 91 1.87 0.69 -10.53
N ALA A 92 0.65 1.20 -10.31
CA ALA A 92 0.23 1.71 -9.00
C ALA A 92 0.27 0.62 -7.93
N HIS A 93 1.07 0.80 -6.88
CA HIS A 93 1.36 -0.23 -5.87
C HIS A 93 1.08 0.19 -4.43
N GLY A 94 0.95 1.47 -4.14
CA GLY A 94 0.71 1.96 -2.80
C GLY A 94 -0.11 3.24 -2.78
N VAL A 95 -1.04 3.34 -1.83
CA VAL A 95 -1.75 4.57 -1.49
C VAL A 95 -1.82 4.74 0.02
N VAL A 96 -1.59 5.96 0.49
CA VAL A 96 -1.68 6.36 1.89
C VAL A 96 -2.31 7.74 1.98
N TRP A 97 -3.41 7.84 2.71
CA TRP A 97 -3.94 9.11 3.18
C TRP A 97 -3.20 9.53 4.45
N ASN A 98 -2.66 10.73 4.46
CA ASN A 98 -2.01 11.29 5.63
C ASN A 98 -2.85 12.44 6.18
N GLU A 99 -3.52 12.17 7.30
CA GLU A 99 -4.42 13.11 7.95
C GLU A 99 -3.72 14.40 8.40
N SER A 100 -2.47 14.31 8.85
CA SER A 100 -1.71 15.46 9.36
C SER A 100 -1.34 16.44 8.26
N THR A 101 -1.03 15.94 7.07
CA THR A 101 -0.68 16.78 5.91
C THR A 101 -1.88 17.09 5.03
N GLN A 102 -3.03 16.40 5.24
CA GLN A 102 -4.21 16.45 4.37
C GLN A 102 -3.83 16.17 2.91
N ARG A 103 -3.03 15.11 2.71
CA ARG A 103 -2.54 14.70 1.39
C ARG A 103 -2.71 13.22 1.19
N LEU A 104 -3.06 12.87 -0.04
CA LEU A 104 -2.97 11.50 -0.55
C LEU A 104 -1.61 11.30 -1.21
N TYR A 105 -0.88 10.31 -0.75
CA TYR A 105 0.36 9.84 -1.36
C TYR A 105 0.07 8.56 -2.13
N ALA A 106 0.49 8.52 -3.40
CA ALA A 106 0.32 7.36 -4.25
C ALA A 106 1.65 7.01 -4.94
N ILE A 107 2.05 5.74 -4.88
CA ILE A 107 3.32 5.29 -5.43
C ILE A 107 3.12 4.23 -6.51
N GLY A 108 3.89 4.35 -7.58
CA GLY A 108 3.91 3.36 -8.67
C GLY A 108 5.06 3.63 -9.64
N GLY A 109 5.53 2.61 -10.34
CA GLY A 109 6.63 2.73 -11.29
C GLY A 109 7.89 3.32 -10.64
N LYS A 110 8.19 4.57 -10.96
CA LYS A 110 9.30 5.37 -10.43
C LYS A 110 8.84 6.62 -9.70
N SER A 111 7.54 6.76 -9.45
CA SER A 111 6.95 8.02 -9.01
C SER A 111 6.20 7.88 -7.69
N LEU A 112 6.44 8.83 -6.79
CA LEU A 112 5.57 9.14 -5.67
C LEU A 112 4.80 10.42 -6.03
N LYS A 113 3.49 10.29 -6.27
CA LYS A 113 2.58 11.39 -6.53
C LYS A 113 1.89 11.84 -5.26
N ILE A 114 1.76 13.15 -5.08
CA ILE A 114 1.16 13.79 -3.92
C ILE A 114 -0.03 14.60 -4.41
N TYR A 115 -1.20 14.32 -3.83
CA TYR A 115 -2.46 14.94 -4.24
C TYR A 115 -3.10 15.70 -3.09
N LYS A 116 -3.71 16.85 -3.43
CA LYS A 116 -4.73 17.52 -2.64
C LYS A 116 -6.12 16.99 -3.00
N LEU A 117 -7.02 17.03 -2.04
CA LEU A 117 -8.43 16.80 -2.28
C LEU A 117 -9.06 18.12 -2.75
N LYS A 118 -9.73 18.11 -3.89
CA LYS A 118 -10.38 19.26 -4.49
C LYS A 118 -11.84 18.94 -4.77
N ASN A 119 -12.73 19.92 -4.61
CA ASN A 119 -14.18 19.75 -4.76
C ASN A 119 -14.73 18.59 -3.90
N TRP A 120 -14.09 18.34 -2.74
CA TRP A 120 -14.25 17.08 -2.01
C TRP A 120 -15.61 16.90 -1.37
N GLU A 121 -16.37 17.98 -1.16
CA GLU A 121 -17.75 17.94 -0.63
C GLU A 121 -18.80 17.78 -1.75
N SER A 122 -18.39 17.75 -3.02
CA SER A 122 -19.30 17.64 -4.16
C SER A 122 -19.46 16.21 -4.68
N ASP A 123 -20.40 15.99 -5.57
CA ASP A 123 -20.62 14.73 -6.28
C ASP A 123 -19.53 14.45 -7.35
N THR A 124 -18.67 15.44 -7.63
CA THR A 124 -17.57 15.36 -8.59
C THR A 124 -16.25 15.71 -7.91
N PRO A 125 -15.77 14.89 -6.95
CA PRO A 125 -14.50 15.12 -6.28
C PRO A 125 -13.33 14.91 -7.23
N GLU A 126 -12.24 15.63 -6.97
CA GLU A 126 -11.03 15.57 -7.77
C GLU A 126 -9.81 15.35 -6.87
N LEU A 127 -8.78 14.66 -7.41
CA LEU A 127 -7.43 14.69 -6.89
C LEU A 127 -6.61 15.69 -7.71
N GLU A 128 -6.16 16.76 -7.09
CA GLU A 128 -5.27 17.73 -7.70
C GLU A 128 -3.81 17.33 -7.42
N GLU A 129 -3.07 16.94 -8.47
CA GLU A 129 -1.65 16.62 -8.33
C GLU A 129 -0.87 17.88 -7.92
N GLU A 130 -0.35 17.89 -6.71
CA GLU A 130 0.48 18.97 -6.18
C GLU A 130 1.94 18.78 -6.56
N ARG A 131 2.39 17.52 -6.58
CA ARG A 131 3.80 17.20 -6.79
C ARG A 131 3.99 15.74 -7.20
N THR A 132 4.94 15.52 -8.09
CA THR A 132 5.53 14.20 -8.37
C THR A 132 7.00 14.20 -7.96
N VAL A 133 7.42 13.17 -7.24
CA VAL A 133 8.80 12.95 -6.79
C VAL A 133 9.30 11.64 -7.36
N GLU A 134 10.49 11.63 -7.96
CA GLU A 134 11.10 10.39 -8.43
C GLU A 134 11.61 9.57 -7.24
N THR A 135 11.29 8.28 -7.21
CA THR A 135 11.74 7.37 -6.17
C THR A 135 13.21 6.99 -6.37
N PRO A 136 14.00 6.75 -5.30
CA PRO A 136 15.44 6.43 -5.41
C PRO A 136 15.74 5.16 -6.22
N LYS A 137 14.79 4.22 -6.26
CA LYS A 137 14.85 2.99 -7.03
C LYS A 137 13.54 2.77 -7.77
N ASN A 138 13.60 2.13 -8.92
CA ASN A 138 12.43 1.61 -9.62
C ASN A 138 11.89 0.32 -8.95
N SER A 139 10.76 -0.17 -9.42
CA SER A 139 10.12 -1.39 -8.91
C SER A 139 9.71 -1.27 -7.45
N VAL A 140 8.99 -0.21 -7.11
CA VAL A 140 8.36 -0.04 -5.81
C VAL A 140 7.16 -0.98 -5.70
N HIS A 141 6.99 -1.60 -4.53
CA HIS A 141 5.93 -2.57 -4.27
C HIS A 141 4.96 -2.14 -3.17
N ASP A 142 5.38 -1.23 -2.29
CA ASP A 142 4.56 -0.84 -1.17
C ASP A 142 4.82 0.58 -0.69
N LEU A 143 3.77 1.15 -0.06
CA LEU A 143 3.80 2.43 0.64
C LEU A 143 3.03 2.28 1.95
N THR A 144 3.67 2.61 3.07
CA THR A 144 3.07 2.56 4.41
C THR A 144 3.26 3.87 5.14
N ALA A 145 2.30 4.26 5.97
CA ALA A 145 2.52 5.32 6.94
C ALA A 145 3.47 4.82 8.05
N VAL A 146 4.48 5.62 8.40
CA VAL A 146 5.35 5.40 9.54
C VAL A 146 4.82 6.24 10.73
N ASN A 147 4.63 7.52 10.47
CA ASN A 147 4.04 8.47 11.42
C ASN A 147 3.37 9.62 10.64
N SER A 148 3.03 10.71 11.32
CA SER A 148 2.40 11.89 10.71
C SER A 148 3.27 12.60 9.65
N HIS A 149 4.59 12.37 9.65
CA HIS A 149 5.55 13.07 8.81
C HIS A 149 6.44 12.18 7.96
N SER A 150 6.26 10.87 8.05
CA SER A 150 7.11 9.90 7.38
C SER A 150 6.31 8.75 6.77
N LEU A 151 6.72 8.34 5.56
CA LEU A 151 6.19 7.18 4.84
C LEU A 151 7.33 6.21 4.56
N CYS A 152 7.09 4.92 4.67
CA CYS A 152 8.02 3.88 4.26
C CYS A 152 7.66 3.34 2.88
N ILE A 153 8.67 3.23 2.03
CA ILE A 153 8.57 2.69 0.68
C ILE A 153 9.37 1.40 0.61
N ALA A 154 8.77 0.33 0.12
CA ALA A 154 9.42 -0.95 -0.11
C ALA A 154 9.53 -1.28 -1.60
N GLY A 155 10.63 -1.92 -2.00
CA GLY A 155 10.90 -2.33 -3.37
C GLY A 155 12.29 -2.95 -3.49
N LYS A 156 13.14 -2.42 -4.34
CA LYS A 156 14.58 -2.74 -4.35
C LYS A 156 15.30 -1.97 -3.24
N SER A 157 15.25 -2.44 -2.02
CA SER A 157 15.55 -1.78 -0.76
C SER A 157 14.31 -1.09 -0.13
N ALA A 158 14.48 -0.49 1.04
CA ALA A 158 13.46 0.31 1.68
C ALA A 158 13.96 1.72 1.99
N TYR A 159 13.05 2.69 1.89
CA TYR A 159 13.33 4.10 2.12
C TYR A 159 12.25 4.74 3.00
N VAL A 160 12.65 5.65 3.86
CA VAL A 160 11.72 6.56 4.54
C VAL A 160 11.67 7.87 3.76
N TYR A 161 10.47 8.28 3.36
CA TYR A 161 10.20 9.58 2.76
C TYR A 161 9.70 10.53 3.85
N ASN A 162 10.41 11.63 4.07
CA ASN A 162 9.98 12.69 4.97
C ASN A 162 9.07 13.66 4.20
N THR A 163 7.83 13.82 4.65
CA THR A 163 6.80 14.61 3.96
C THR A 163 7.06 16.11 4.01
N ALA A 164 7.77 16.60 5.03
CA ALA A 164 8.07 18.01 5.21
C ALA A 164 9.27 18.47 4.35
N SER A 165 10.38 17.71 4.38
CA SER A 165 11.57 18.02 3.58
C SER A 165 11.47 17.54 2.14
N GLY A 166 10.63 16.54 1.86
CA GLY A 166 10.52 15.90 0.54
C GLY A 166 11.74 15.03 0.18
N THR A 167 12.45 14.51 1.17
CA THR A 167 13.69 13.73 0.98
C THR A 167 13.50 12.27 1.35
N PHE A 168 14.31 11.40 0.73
CA PHE A 168 14.38 9.98 1.03
C PHE A 168 15.62 9.66 1.84
N SER A 169 15.47 8.76 2.82
CA SER A 169 16.57 8.16 3.59
C SER A 169 16.48 6.65 3.48
N GLU A 170 17.56 5.99 3.09
CA GLU A 170 17.60 4.53 2.96
C GLU A 170 17.64 3.85 4.33
N LEU A 171 16.83 2.81 4.50
CA LEU A 171 16.94 1.87 5.60
C LEU A 171 17.97 0.80 5.21
N THR A 172 19.23 1.00 5.59
CA THR A 172 20.38 0.20 5.14
C THR A 172 20.29 -1.29 5.47
N HIS A 173 19.51 -1.66 6.49
CA HIS A 173 19.18 -3.05 6.80
C HIS A 173 18.65 -3.83 5.59
N PHE A 174 17.94 -3.15 4.69
CA PHE A 174 17.31 -3.75 3.51
C PHE A 174 18.12 -3.57 2.22
N SER A 175 19.35 -3.06 2.29
CA SER A 175 20.15 -2.75 1.09
C SER A 175 20.48 -3.97 0.22
N ALA A 176 20.53 -5.17 0.79
CA ALA A 176 20.74 -6.43 0.08
C ALA A 176 19.44 -7.02 -0.53
N CYS A 177 18.27 -6.51 -0.16
CA CYS A 177 17.00 -6.96 -0.70
C CYS A 177 16.78 -6.40 -2.10
N THR A 178 16.25 -7.22 -3.01
CA THR A 178 15.95 -6.82 -4.39
C THR A 178 14.47 -6.88 -4.71
N ALA A 179 13.66 -7.47 -3.81
CA ALA A 179 12.23 -7.71 -4.02
C ALA A 179 11.41 -7.65 -2.72
N LEU A 180 11.65 -6.62 -1.88
CA LEU A 180 10.79 -6.34 -0.74
C LEU A 180 9.36 -6.08 -1.23
N LYS A 181 8.39 -6.80 -0.68
CA LYS A 181 6.97 -6.68 -1.04
C LYS A 181 6.20 -5.79 -0.07
N SER A 182 6.63 -5.73 1.19
CA SER A 182 6.12 -4.78 2.19
C SER A 182 7.13 -4.56 3.30
N VAL A 183 7.12 -3.38 3.90
CA VAL A 183 7.81 -3.06 5.15
C VAL A 183 6.86 -2.23 6.00
N ASN A 184 6.55 -2.75 7.19
CA ASN A 184 5.85 -2.03 8.24
C ASN A 184 6.90 -1.64 9.28
N TYR A 185 7.28 -0.36 9.29
CA TYR A 185 8.40 0.18 10.05
C TYR A 185 7.92 1.10 11.17
N ASN A 186 8.45 0.91 12.36
CA ASN A 186 8.28 1.80 13.50
C ASN A 186 9.57 2.60 13.70
N GLU A 187 9.51 3.91 13.47
CA GLU A 187 10.66 4.80 13.54
C GLU A 187 11.18 5.00 14.97
N ASP A 188 10.30 4.96 15.95
CA ASP A 188 10.65 5.20 17.37
C ASP A 188 11.46 4.04 17.96
N THR A 189 11.10 2.80 17.61
CA THR A 189 11.79 1.59 18.12
C THR A 189 12.84 1.06 17.14
N GLY A 190 12.72 1.39 15.86
CA GLY A 190 13.51 0.80 14.79
C GLY A 190 13.00 -0.58 14.36
N GLU A 191 11.92 -1.09 14.95
CA GLU A 191 11.31 -2.36 14.63
C GLU A 191 10.72 -2.39 13.23
N ALA A 192 10.84 -3.52 12.54
CA ALA A 192 10.16 -3.71 11.27
C ALA A 192 9.63 -5.14 11.09
N TRP A 193 8.40 -5.22 10.57
CA TRP A 193 7.81 -6.43 10.01
C TRP A 193 7.80 -6.32 8.51
N TYR A 194 8.24 -7.36 7.79
CA TYR A 194 8.38 -7.25 6.34
C TYR A 194 8.25 -8.58 5.60
N THR A 195 8.01 -8.48 4.31
CA THR A 195 8.04 -9.62 3.37
C THR A 195 9.06 -9.35 2.28
N ASP A 196 9.89 -10.35 2.00
CA ASP A 196 10.95 -10.26 1.01
C ASP A 196 10.93 -11.50 0.10
N ALA A 197 10.76 -11.27 -1.20
CA ALA A 197 10.80 -12.29 -2.24
C ALA A 197 12.11 -12.21 -3.06
N THR A 198 13.18 -11.66 -2.49
CA THR A 198 14.54 -11.66 -3.11
C THR A 198 14.99 -13.10 -3.42
N VAL A 199 14.67 -14.04 -2.52
CA VAL A 199 14.72 -15.48 -2.80
C VAL A 199 13.28 -15.97 -2.78
N PRO A 200 12.69 -16.31 -3.95
CA PRO A 200 11.30 -16.75 -4.02
C PRO A 200 11.07 -18.04 -3.23
N GLU A 201 9.93 -18.10 -2.56
CA GLU A 201 9.44 -19.28 -1.84
C GLU A 201 8.02 -19.59 -2.28
N GLY A 202 7.74 -20.88 -2.58
CA GLY A 202 6.42 -21.33 -3.03
C GLY A 202 6.23 -21.26 -4.54
N ASP A 203 4.96 -21.23 -4.99
CA ASP A 203 4.58 -21.40 -6.40
C ASP A 203 4.74 -20.15 -7.27
N GLN A 204 5.03 -19.00 -6.66
CA GLN A 204 5.12 -17.71 -7.34
C GLN A 204 6.45 -17.02 -7.00
N ASP A 205 7.13 -16.52 -8.00
CA ASP A 205 8.41 -15.79 -7.88
C ASP A 205 8.30 -14.39 -7.23
N TRP A 206 7.07 -13.94 -6.95
CA TRP A 206 6.78 -12.63 -6.34
C TRP A 206 6.16 -12.72 -4.94
N THR A 207 6.09 -13.91 -4.35
CA THR A 207 5.60 -14.16 -2.99
C THR A 207 6.65 -14.83 -2.12
N THR A 208 6.42 -14.85 -0.81
CA THR A 208 7.23 -15.59 0.16
C THR A 208 6.32 -16.41 1.09
N GLN A 209 6.84 -17.47 1.67
CA GLN A 209 6.21 -18.20 2.77
C GLN A 209 6.74 -17.76 4.13
N THR A 210 7.66 -16.79 4.14
CA THR A 210 8.33 -16.33 5.36
C THR A 210 7.96 -14.89 5.67
N LEU A 211 7.36 -14.68 6.83
CA LEU A 211 7.24 -13.37 7.46
C LEU A 211 8.52 -13.10 8.24
N ARG A 212 9.08 -11.91 8.06
CA ARG A 212 10.34 -11.50 8.69
C ARG A 212 10.11 -10.37 9.68
N HIS A 213 10.87 -10.40 10.77
CA HIS A 213 10.84 -9.38 11.81
C HIS A 213 12.26 -9.05 12.25
N THR A 214 12.57 -7.77 12.33
CA THR A 214 13.76 -7.26 13.00
C THR A 214 13.35 -6.39 14.19
N SER A 215 14.02 -6.58 15.32
CA SER A 215 13.80 -5.77 16.51
C SER A 215 14.27 -4.32 16.34
N ASN A 216 15.29 -4.12 15.49
CA ASN A 216 15.79 -2.79 15.16
C ASN A 216 16.62 -2.84 13.86
N VAL A 217 16.18 -2.14 12.84
CA VAL A 217 16.86 -2.04 11.53
C VAL A 217 18.29 -1.46 11.61
N LYS A 218 18.70 -0.91 12.76
CA LYS A 218 20.04 -0.36 12.98
C LYS A 218 20.95 -1.28 13.81
N SER A 219 20.40 -2.37 14.40
CA SER A 219 21.15 -3.21 15.34
C SER A 219 22.15 -4.16 14.66
N GLY A 220 21.88 -4.53 13.41
CA GLY A 220 22.62 -5.59 12.72
C GLY A 220 22.36 -7.00 13.26
N GLU A 221 21.37 -7.16 14.15
CA GLU A 221 20.94 -8.47 14.64
C GLU A 221 20.26 -9.27 13.55
N ALA A 222 20.30 -10.60 13.69
CA ALA A 222 19.63 -11.49 12.77
C ALA A 222 18.10 -11.39 12.94
N ASP A 223 17.39 -11.43 11.81
CA ASP A 223 15.93 -11.36 11.80
C ASP A 223 15.29 -12.65 12.34
N LEU A 224 14.17 -12.47 13.02
CA LEU A 224 13.25 -13.57 13.29
C LEU A 224 12.52 -13.96 12.00
N LEU A 225 12.55 -15.24 11.67
CA LEU A 225 11.88 -15.79 10.49
C LEU A 225 10.71 -16.66 10.94
N ILE A 226 9.49 -16.28 10.52
CA ILE A 226 8.27 -17.04 10.79
C ILE A 226 7.81 -17.65 9.48
N ARG A 227 8.08 -18.93 9.30
CA ARG A 227 7.61 -19.65 8.12
C ARG A 227 6.18 -20.12 8.30
N ILE A 228 5.35 -19.84 7.30
CA ILE A 228 3.94 -20.24 7.24
C ILE A 228 3.80 -21.19 6.03
N PRO A 229 3.94 -22.52 6.25
CA PRO A 229 3.84 -23.50 5.17
C PRO A 229 2.49 -23.38 4.44
N ASP A 230 2.51 -23.62 3.15
CA ASP A 230 1.32 -23.62 2.27
C ASP A 230 0.57 -22.28 2.16
N LEU A 231 1.15 -21.19 2.72
CA LEU A 231 0.63 -19.83 2.56
C LEU A 231 1.60 -18.98 1.73
N SER A 232 1.12 -18.45 0.62
CA SER A 232 1.84 -17.43 -0.14
C SER A 232 1.52 -16.05 0.42
N VAL A 233 2.51 -15.39 1.02
CA VAL A 233 2.38 -14.04 1.59
C VAL A 233 2.94 -13.03 0.60
N TYR A 234 2.18 -11.96 0.34
CA TYR A 234 2.64 -10.84 -0.48
C TYR A 234 2.98 -9.62 0.37
N LYS A 235 2.03 -9.15 1.17
CA LYS A 235 2.22 -7.97 2.02
C LYS A 235 1.73 -8.23 3.43
N VAL A 236 2.43 -7.65 4.41
CA VAL A 236 2.09 -7.63 5.83
C VAL A 236 1.83 -6.19 6.31
N ARG A 237 0.90 -6.06 7.28
CA ARG A 237 0.53 -4.81 7.94
C ARG A 237 0.35 -5.05 9.43
#